data_41cfc075dc245cd29f81997cdac3b3df
#
_entry.id   41cfc075dc245cd29f81997cdac3b3df
#
_cell.length_a   1.000
_cell.length_b   1.000
_cell.length_c   1.000
_cell.angle_alpha   90.00
_cell.angle_beta   90.00
_cell.angle_gamma   90.00
#
_symmetry.space_group_name_H-M   'P 1'
#
loop_
_entity.id
_entity.type
_entity.pdbx_description
1 polymer ?
#
loop_
_entity_poly.entity_id
_entity_poly.type
_entity_poly.pdbx_seq_one_letter_code
_entity_poly.pdbx_strand_id
1 'polypeptide(L)'
;YIVSAVLSPDCNTLGILAFRQNGVTLESHVLFFDVSSGKQVSDTALTDALGVTLTYSENNAAIALCDTGLYHVTRRGTVDVLLELSSQDLIATASQGSTMAVAVRSYLNDARSDLYTVRNGSLHGPFALTEEPTALAVSNAGTAVLSASGVTVYNTSAEPQWHNDDAVGARRVLMTDDGTVFLLYNRNAR
;
A
#
# COMPACT_ATOMS: atom_id res chain seq x y z
N TYR A 1 -0.25 -15.11 -13.52
CA TYR A 1 0.36 -15.16 -12.17
C TYR A 1 -0.37 -14.19 -11.24
N ILE A 2 -0.87 -14.68 -10.09
CA ILE A 2 -1.56 -13.86 -9.09
C ILE A 2 -0.51 -13.21 -8.18
N VAL A 3 -0.58 -11.89 -8.04
CA VAL A 3 0.28 -11.06 -7.19
C VAL A 3 -0.39 -10.83 -5.83
N SER A 4 -1.65 -10.43 -5.85
CA SER A 4 -2.42 -10.10 -4.65
C SER A 4 -3.89 -10.45 -4.86
N ALA A 5 -4.58 -10.85 -3.80
CA ALA A 5 -6.00 -11.12 -3.82
C ALA A 5 -6.63 -10.60 -2.52
N VAL A 6 -7.71 -9.84 -2.63
CA VAL A 6 -8.38 -9.19 -1.49
C VAL A 6 -9.89 -9.29 -1.65
N LEU A 7 -10.60 -9.46 -0.53
CA LEU A 7 -12.06 -9.38 -0.48
C LEU A 7 -12.52 -7.95 -0.21
N SER A 8 -13.63 -7.56 -0.83
CA SER A 8 -14.32 -6.32 -0.49
C SER A 8 -14.78 -6.33 0.97
N PRO A 9 -14.97 -5.17 1.62
CA PRO A 9 -15.42 -5.08 3.00
C PRO A 9 -16.74 -5.83 3.28
N ASP A 10 -17.63 -5.87 2.30
CA ASP A 10 -18.89 -6.61 2.36
C ASP A 10 -18.78 -8.10 1.96
N CYS A 11 -17.55 -8.57 1.66
CA CYS A 11 -17.23 -9.93 1.23
C CYS A 11 -17.97 -10.42 -0.05
N ASN A 12 -18.55 -9.52 -0.82
CA ASN A 12 -19.31 -9.88 -2.02
C ASN A 12 -18.46 -9.88 -3.31
N THR A 13 -17.31 -9.24 -3.28
CA THR A 13 -16.42 -9.14 -4.43
C THR A 13 -14.99 -9.53 -4.06
N LEU A 14 -14.38 -10.39 -4.88
CA LEU A 14 -12.96 -10.71 -4.82
C LEU A 14 -12.22 -9.87 -5.86
N GLY A 15 -11.26 -9.06 -5.43
CA GLY A 15 -10.32 -8.35 -6.29
C GLY A 15 -9.02 -9.14 -6.40
N ILE A 16 -8.49 -9.26 -7.61
CA ILE A 16 -7.22 -9.95 -7.88
C ILE A 16 -6.35 -9.02 -8.73
N LEU A 17 -5.12 -8.81 -8.28
CA LEU A 17 -4.05 -8.24 -9.08
C LEU A 17 -3.22 -9.39 -9.65
N ALA A 18 -3.09 -9.44 -10.95
CA ALA A 18 -2.42 -10.54 -11.63
C ALA A 18 -1.57 -10.03 -12.80
N PHE A 19 -0.52 -10.80 -13.13
CA PHE A 19 0.21 -10.63 -14.37
C PHE A 19 -0.34 -11.55 -15.45
N ARG A 20 -0.49 -11.02 -16.66
CA ARG A 20 -0.68 -11.78 -17.87
C ARG A 20 0.51 -11.59 -18.81
N GLN A 21 0.87 -12.64 -19.47
CA GLN A 21 1.82 -12.56 -20.56
C GLN A 21 1.07 -12.19 -21.85
N ASN A 22 1.51 -11.08 -22.45
CA ASN A 22 1.05 -10.62 -23.76
C ASN A 22 2.25 -10.59 -24.72
N GLY A 23 2.43 -11.66 -25.48
CA GLY A 23 3.62 -11.85 -26.30
C GLY A 23 4.89 -11.96 -25.46
N VAL A 24 5.77 -10.97 -25.53
CA VAL A 24 7.03 -10.88 -24.77
C VAL A 24 6.93 -9.94 -23.55
N THR A 25 5.81 -9.25 -23.37
CA THR A 25 5.56 -8.32 -22.28
C THR A 25 4.71 -8.94 -21.19
N LEU A 26 4.87 -8.45 -19.96
CA LEU A 26 3.97 -8.73 -18.84
C LEU A 26 3.06 -7.51 -18.65
N GLU A 27 1.77 -7.77 -18.55
CA GLU A 27 0.76 -6.75 -18.27
C GLU A 27 0.11 -7.04 -16.92
N SER A 28 -0.06 -6.00 -16.11
CA SER A 28 -0.83 -6.10 -14.87
C SER A 28 -2.31 -5.95 -15.17
N HIS A 29 -3.10 -6.80 -14.54
CA HIS A 29 -4.55 -6.79 -14.63
C HIS A 29 -5.18 -6.75 -13.26
N VAL A 30 -6.20 -5.93 -13.10
CA VAL A 30 -7.10 -5.97 -11.95
C VAL A 30 -8.40 -6.66 -12.39
N LEU A 31 -8.67 -7.79 -11.75
CA LEU A 31 -9.84 -8.62 -12.03
C LEU A 31 -10.80 -8.54 -10.83
N PHE A 32 -12.07 -8.41 -11.11
CA PHE A 32 -13.10 -8.51 -10.09
C PHE A 32 -14.00 -9.72 -10.34
N PHE A 33 -14.28 -10.46 -9.28
CA PHE A 33 -15.17 -11.61 -9.29
C PHE A 33 -16.30 -11.43 -8.28
N ASP A 34 -17.49 -11.80 -8.66
CA ASP A 34 -18.61 -11.93 -7.74
C ASP A 34 -18.45 -13.23 -6.94
N VAL A 35 -18.38 -13.12 -5.60
CA VAL A 35 -18.09 -14.25 -4.72
C VAL A 35 -19.21 -15.28 -4.74
N SER A 36 -20.47 -14.84 -4.82
CA SER A 36 -21.63 -15.72 -4.76
C SER A 36 -21.78 -16.62 -5.98
N SER A 37 -21.48 -16.08 -7.17
CA SER A 37 -21.62 -16.79 -8.45
C SER A 37 -20.31 -17.33 -9.00
N GLY A 38 -19.16 -16.89 -8.47
CA GLY A 38 -17.83 -17.18 -9.00
C GLY A 38 -17.55 -16.55 -10.36
N LYS A 39 -18.43 -15.67 -10.85
CA LYS A 39 -18.28 -15.08 -12.19
C LYS A 39 -17.34 -13.87 -12.16
N GLN A 40 -16.51 -13.78 -13.20
CA GLN A 40 -15.73 -12.58 -13.46
C GLN A 40 -16.67 -11.43 -13.85
N VAL A 41 -16.50 -10.29 -13.18
CA VAL A 41 -17.28 -9.07 -13.38
C VAL A 41 -16.56 -8.12 -14.34
N SER A 42 -15.25 -7.95 -14.13
CA SER A 42 -14.40 -7.13 -14.99
C SER A 42 -12.97 -7.64 -15.04
N ASP A 43 -12.24 -7.17 -16.03
CA ASP A 43 -10.82 -7.41 -16.28
C ASP A 43 -10.24 -6.12 -16.85
N THR A 44 -9.37 -5.49 -16.10
CA THR A 44 -8.86 -4.16 -16.41
C THR A 44 -7.34 -4.22 -16.48
N ALA A 45 -6.78 -3.96 -17.65
CA ALA A 45 -5.35 -3.86 -17.84
C ALA A 45 -4.82 -2.52 -17.27
N LEU A 46 -3.69 -2.59 -16.58
CA LEU A 46 -2.88 -1.45 -16.17
C LEU A 46 -1.65 -1.43 -17.09
N THR A 47 -1.71 -0.57 -18.11
CA THR A 47 -0.69 -0.48 -19.15
C THR A 47 0.62 0.06 -18.58
N ASP A 48 1.75 -0.54 -18.98
CA ASP A 48 3.09 -0.14 -18.59
C ASP A 48 3.33 -0.03 -17.07
N ALA A 49 2.61 -0.86 -16.29
CA ALA A 49 2.69 -0.88 -14.84
C ALA A 49 2.85 -2.31 -14.32
N LEU A 50 3.78 -2.52 -13.39
CA LEU A 50 3.98 -3.79 -12.70
C LEU A 50 3.35 -3.74 -11.30
N GLY A 51 2.34 -4.56 -11.09
CA GLY A 51 1.57 -4.62 -9.85
C GLY A 51 2.38 -5.12 -8.66
N VAL A 52 2.27 -4.44 -7.55
CA VAL A 52 2.93 -4.77 -6.28
C VAL A 52 1.93 -5.32 -5.26
N THR A 53 0.83 -4.63 -5.05
CA THR A 53 -0.23 -5.06 -4.11
C THR A 53 -1.57 -4.44 -4.46
N LEU A 54 -2.63 -5.00 -3.90
CA LEU A 54 -4.01 -4.56 -4.07
C LEU A 54 -4.67 -4.41 -2.69
N THR A 55 -5.48 -3.37 -2.52
CA THR A 55 -6.38 -3.24 -1.37
C THR A 55 -7.73 -2.68 -1.82
N TYR A 56 -8.79 -2.88 -1.05
CA TYR A 56 -10.07 -2.23 -1.34
C TYR A 56 -10.07 -0.80 -0.82
N SER A 57 -10.64 0.14 -1.58
CA SER A 57 -10.85 1.52 -1.13
C SER A 57 -12.18 1.66 -0.38
N GLU A 58 -13.24 1.20 -0.99
CA GLU A 58 -14.60 1.14 -0.49
C GLU A 58 -15.35 -0.01 -1.19
N ASN A 59 -16.67 -0.04 -1.10
CA ASN A 59 -17.48 -1.19 -1.48
C ASN A 59 -17.32 -1.70 -2.93
N ASN A 60 -16.85 -0.87 -3.87
CA ASN A 60 -16.85 -1.23 -5.30
C ASN A 60 -15.59 -0.84 -6.06
N ALA A 61 -14.51 -0.53 -5.35
CA ALA A 61 -13.26 -0.13 -5.99
C ALA A 61 -12.05 -0.60 -5.18
N ALA A 62 -10.97 -0.88 -5.88
CA ALA A 62 -9.68 -1.25 -5.31
C ALA A 62 -8.61 -0.23 -5.65
N ILE A 63 -7.59 -0.14 -4.80
CA ILE A 63 -6.36 0.58 -5.05
C ILE A 63 -5.30 -0.43 -5.42
N ALA A 64 -4.80 -0.33 -6.64
CA ALA A 64 -3.65 -1.08 -7.10
C ALA A 64 -2.39 -0.22 -6.96
N LEU A 65 -1.42 -0.68 -6.18
CA LEU A 65 -0.08 -0.13 -6.16
C LEU A 65 0.73 -0.86 -7.21
N CYS A 66 1.34 -0.08 -8.10
CA CYS A 66 2.27 -0.54 -9.11
C CYS A 66 3.61 0.19 -8.98
N ASP A 67 4.62 -0.25 -9.70
CA ASP A 67 5.92 0.41 -9.79
C ASP A 67 5.84 1.84 -10.36
N THR A 68 4.84 2.10 -11.21
CA THR A 68 4.62 3.39 -11.86
C THR A 68 3.61 4.28 -11.14
N GLY A 69 2.89 3.79 -10.15
CA GLY A 69 1.90 4.61 -9.44
C GLY A 69 0.86 3.88 -8.62
N LEU A 70 -0.06 4.67 -8.10
CA LEU A 70 -1.28 4.23 -7.43
C LEU A 70 -2.48 4.45 -8.35
N TYR A 71 -3.24 3.39 -8.57
CA TYR A 71 -4.39 3.36 -9.45
C TYR A 71 -5.66 3.01 -8.68
N HIS A 72 -6.68 3.84 -8.81
CA HIS A 72 -8.02 3.53 -8.33
C HIS A 72 -8.77 2.82 -9.45
N VAL A 73 -9.17 1.58 -9.21
CA VAL A 73 -9.83 0.72 -10.21
C VAL A 73 -11.21 0.36 -9.70
N THR A 74 -12.24 0.79 -10.42
CA THR A 74 -13.62 0.45 -10.06
C THR A 74 -14.00 -0.96 -10.53
N ARG A 75 -14.99 -1.58 -9.89
CA ARG A 75 -15.57 -2.85 -10.31
C ARG A 75 -16.10 -2.84 -11.75
N ARG A 76 -16.35 -1.65 -12.33
CA ARG A 76 -16.79 -1.48 -13.73
C ARG A 76 -15.64 -1.39 -14.73
N GLY A 77 -14.39 -1.37 -14.25
CA GLY A 77 -13.20 -1.29 -15.08
C GLY A 77 -12.72 0.13 -15.39
N THR A 78 -13.25 1.15 -14.71
CA THR A 78 -12.69 2.52 -14.81
C THR A 78 -11.40 2.59 -13.99
N VAL A 79 -10.38 3.24 -14.54
CA VAL A 79 -9.07 3.47 -13.91
C VAL A 79 -8.85 4.97 -13.77
N ASP A 80 -8.57 5.40 -12.55
CA ASP A 80 -8.13 6.76 -12.24
C ASP A 80 -6.73 6.69 -11.61
N VAL A 81 -5.81 7.55 -12.05
CA VAL A 81 -4.46 7.66 -11.47
C VAL A 81 -4.53 8.54 -10.24
N LEU A 82 -4.21 8.00 -9.06
CA LEU A 82 -4.16 8.76 -7.81
C LEU A 82 -2.79 9.40 -7.60
N LEU A 83 -1.72 8.70 -7.97
CA LEU A 83 -0.33 9.12 -7.79
C LEU A 83 0.53 8.53 -8.91
N GLU A 84 1.35 9.35 -9.55
CA GLU A 84 2.38 8.91 -10.47
C GLU A 84 3.73 8.82 -9.76
N LEU A 85 4.46 7.72 -9.98
CA LEU A 85 5.78 7.46 -9.38
C LEU A 85 6.93 7.53 -10.41
N SER A 86 6.73 8.22 -11.53
CA SER A 86 7.66 8.25 -12.66
C SER A 86 9.08 8.75 -12.34
N SER A 87 9.26 9.46 -11.24
CA SER A 87 10.56 9.98 -10.76
C SER A 87 10.84 9.63 -9.31
N GLN A 88 10.20 8.61 -8.81
CA GLN A 88 10.28 8.19 -7.41
C GLN A 88 10.43 6.68 -7.32
N ASP A 89 11.20 6.22 -6.32
CA ASP A 89 11.30 4.81 -5.99
C ASP A 89 10.36 4.45 -4.85
N LEU A 90 9.63 3.36 -5.03
CA LEU A 90 8.90 2.73 -3.95
C LEU A 90 9.88 2.13 -2.93
N ILE A 91 9.84 2.61 -1.68
CA ILE A 91 10.69 2.12 -0.58
C ILE A 91 9.98 1.06 0.22
N ALA A 92 8.77 1.38 0.69
CA ALA A 92 7.98 0.51 1.56
C ALA A 92 6.49 0.75 1.34
N THR A 93 5.71 -0.28 1.60
CA THR A 93 4.25 -0.21 1.57
C THR A 93 3.64 -1.06 2.68
N ALA A 94 2.49 -0.66 3.16
CA ALA A 94 1.64 -1.42 4.05
C ALA A 94 0.17 -1.19 3.70
N SER A 95 -0.66 -2.21 3.89
CA SER A 95 -2.10 -2.08 3.71
C SER A 95 -2.86 -2.88 4.77
N GLN A 96 -3.97 -2.33 5.23
CA GLN A 96 -4.91 -3.00 6.15
C GLN A 96 -6.32 -2.46 5.89
N GLY A 97 -7.25 -3.37 5.64
CA GLY A 97 -8.64 -2.99 5.31
C GLY A 97 -8.70 -2.10 4.06
N SER A 98 -9.25 -0.90 4.21
CA SER A 98 -9.35 0.12 3.14
C SER A 98 -8.27 1.20 3.21
N THR A 99 -7.23 0.97 4.00
CA THR A 99 -6.13 1.91 4.20
C THR A 99 -4.84 1.36 3.62
N MET A 100 -4.09 2.20 2.93
CA MET A 100 -2.76 1.89 2.41
C MET A 100 -1.79 3.02 2.76
N ALA A 101 -0.57 2.69 3.13
CA ALA A 101 0.54 3.63 3.27
C ALA A 101 1.64 3.25 2.28
N VAL A 102 2.22 4.25 1.65
CA VAL A 102 3.28 4.11 0.64
C VAL A 102 4.37 5.12 0.95
N ALA A 103 5.59 4.64 1.13
CA ALA A 103 6.77 5.49 1.26
C ALA A 103 7.58 5.43 -0.04
N VAL A 104 7.98 6.60 -0.50
CA VAL A 104 8.72 6.78 -1.75
C VAL A 104 9.95 7.63 -1.52
N ARG A 105 10.99 7.42 -2.34
CA ARG A 105 12.16 8.28 -2.40
C ARG A 105 12.09 9.17 -3.62
N SER A 106 12.12 10.47 -3.43
CA SER A 106 12.23 11.43 -4.51
C SER A 106 13.70 11.70 -4.83
N TYR A 107 14.09 11.55 -6.10
CA TYR A 107 15.43 11.91 -6.55
C TYR A 107 15.57 13.36 -6.98
N LEU A 108 14.45 14.05 -7.17
CA LEU A 108 14.43 15.44 -7.66
C LEU A 108 14.72 16.48 -6.58
N ASN A 109 14.49 16.14 -5.30
CA ASN A 109 14.62 17.04 -4.16
C ASN A 109 15.40 16.39 -3.03
N ASP A 110 16.74 16.43 -3.09
CA ASP A 110 17.66 16.02 -2.02
C ASP A 110 17.47 14.57 -1.50
N ALA A 111 17.01 13.66 -2.36
CA ALA A 111 16.75 12.25 -2.03
C ALA A 111 15.83 12.06 -0.80
N ARG A 112 14.87 12.99 -0.62
CA ARG A 112 13.93 12.97 0.50
C ARG A 112 12.96 11.80 0.40
N SER A 113 12.63 11.20 1.54
CA SER A 113 11.57 10.22 1.64
C SER A 113 10.24 10.90 1.98
N ASP A 114 9.21 10.55 1.23
CA ASP A 114 7.85 11.06 1.42
C ASP A 114 6.89 9.90 1.70
N LEU A 115 5.95 10.13 2.61
CA LEU A 115 4.87 9.22 2.94
C LEU A 115 3.58 9.69 2.26
N TYR A 116 2.90 8.77 1.61
CA TYR A 116 1.53 8.92 1.14
C TYR A 116 0.63 7.92 1.86
N THR A 117 -0.59 8.32 2.14
CA THR A 117 -1.61 7.42 2.67
C THR A 117 -2.87 7.48 1.80
N VAL A 118 -3.48 6.34 1.57
CA VAL A 118 -4.81 6.25 0.96
C VAL A 118 -5.77 5.75 2.02
N ARG A 119 -6.85 6.49 2.22
CA ARG A 119 -7.93 6.15 3.16
C ARG A 119 -9.26 6.38 2.46
N ASN A 120 -10.11 5.36 2.47
CA ASN A 120 -11.43 5.44 1.82
C ASN A 120 -11.34 5.98 0.39
N GLY A 121 -10.37 5.49 -0.40
CA GLY A 121 -10.16 5.91 -1.78
C GLY A 121 -9.51 7.28 -1.99
N SER A 122 -9.28 8.06 -0.93
CA SER A 122 -8.67 9.39 -1.01
C SER A 122 -7.18 9.34 -0.70
N LEU A 123 -6.37 9.96 -1.57
CA LEU A 123 -4.93 10.12 -1.39
C LEU A 123 -4.63 11.33 -0.51
N HIS A 124 -3.72 11.15 0.45
CA HIS A 124 -3.18 12.18 1.33
C HIS A 124 -1.65 12.17 1.27
N GLY A 125 -1.05 13.34 1.26
CA GLY A 125 0.40 13.53 1.17
C GLY A 125 0.78 14.46 0.00
N PRO A 126 2.09 14.65 -0.28
CA PRO A 126 3.23 14.02 0.42
C PRO A 126 3.46 14.55 1.84
N PHE A 127 3.82 13.65 2.75
CA PHE A 127 4.28 14.02 4.09
C PHE A 127 5.77 13.69 4.20
N ALA A 128 6.60 14.72 4.43
CA ALA A 128 8.04 14.56 4.51
C ALA A 128 8.42 13.69 5.71
N LEU A 129 9.18 12.63 5.48
CA LEU A 129 9.79 11.83 6.51
C LEU A 129 11.17 12.37 6.87
N THR A 130 11.52 12.33 8.16
CA THR A 130 12.85 12.76 8.64
C THR A 130 13.94 11.77 8.28
N GLU A 131 13.56 10.48 8.13
CA GLU A 131 14.45 9.38 7.79
C GLU A 131 13.79 8.44 6.81
N GLU A 132 14.61 7.68 6.09
CA GLU A 132 14.12 6.64 5.18
C GLU A 132 13.49 5.49 5.98
N PRO A 133 12.25 5.11 5.67
CA PRO A 133 11.59 4.01 6.34
C PRO A 133 12.17 2.66 5.91
N THR A 134 12.33 1.76 6.88
CA THR A 134 12.69 0.36 6.66
C THR A 134 11.47 -0.56 6.63
N ALA A 135 10.39 -0.16 7.28
CA ALA A 135 9.09 -0.84 7.25
C ALA A 135 7.96 0.11 7.62
N LEU A 136 6.77 -0.21 7.16
CA LEU A 136 5.52 0.50 7.47
C LEU A 136 4.51 -0.45 8.08
N ALA A 137 3.64 0.08 8.92
CA ALA A 137 2.36 -0.52 9.26
C ALA A 137 1.28 0.55 9.24
N VAL A 138 0.07 0.17 8.87
CA VAL A 138 -1.07 1.08 8.78
C VAL A 138 -2.29 0.43 9.39
N SER A 139 -3.11 1.23 10.04
CA SER A 139 -4.41 0.82 10.57
C SER A 139 -5.40 1.98 10.53
N ASN A 140 -6.61 1.77 11.03
CA ASN A 140 -7.58 2.87 11.18
C ASN A 140 -7.10 3.94 12.16
N ALA A 141 -6.23 3.61 13.11
CA ALA A 141 -5.67 4.55 14.10
C ALA A 141 -4.58 5.48 13.51
N GLY A 142 -3.86 5.03 12.48
CA GLY A 142 -2.78 5.83 11.91
C GLY A 142 -1.77 5.01 11.11
N THR A 143 -0.53 5.49 11.08
CA THR A 143 0.58 4.86 10.36
C THR A 143 1.81 4.81 11.27
N ALA A 144 2.40 3.64 11.42
CA ALA A 144 3.68 3.45 12.10
C ALA A 144 4.79 3.33 11.05
N VAL A 145 5.81 4.15 11.19
CA VAL A 145 6.98 4.23 10.31
C VAL A 145 8.20 3.77 11.11
N LEU A 146 8.75 2.62 10.73
CA LEU A 146 10.01 2.13 11.29
C LEU A 146 11.16 2.65 10.45
N SER A 147 12.15 3.27 11.09
CA SER A 147 13.39 3.76 10.50
C SER A 147 14.61 3.15 11.18
N ALA A 148 15.81 3.59 10.80
CA ALA A 148 17.04 3.13 11.43
C ALA A 148 17.17 3.61 12.89
N SER A 149 16.67 4.79 13.21
CA SER A 149 16.73 5.39 14.57
C SER A 149 15.61 4.92 15.50
N GLY A 150 14.50 4.40 14.97
CA GLY A 150 13.38 4.02 15.82
C GLY A 150 12.05 3.88 15.07
N VAL A 151 10.96 3.96 15.79
CA VAL A 151 9.61 3.95 15.24
C VAL A 151 8.88 5.25 15.57
N THR A 152 8.27 5.85 14.54
CA THR A 152 7.39 7.02 14.70
C THR A 152 5.98 6.64 14.32
N VAL A 153 5.01 7.00 15.17
CA VAL A 153 3.59 6.83 14.87
C VAL A 153 2.98 8.16 14.50
N TYR A 154 2.31 8.16 13.38
CA TYR A 154 1.55 9.27 12.83
C TYR A 154 0.05 8.99 12.96
N ASN A 155 -0.73 10.01 13.28
CA ASN A 155 -2.19 9.92 13.25
C ASN A 155 -2.72 9.86 11.80
N THR A 156 -4.03 9.86 11.64
CA THR A 156 -4.69 9.80 10.32
C THR A 156 -4.47 11.04 9.45
N SER A 157 -4.04 12.15 10.06
CA SER A 157 -3.66 13.40 9.37
C SER A 157 -2.15 13.48 9.08
N ALA A 158 -1.42 12.38 9.33
CA ALA A 158 0.04 12.27 9.22
C ALA A 158 0.82 13.26 10.13
N GLU A 159 0.24 13.63 11.26
CA GLU A 159 0.94 14.35 12.31
C GLU A 159 1.62 13.36 13.25
N PRO A 160 2.89 13.55 13.61
CA PRO A 160 3.59 12.67 14.54
C PRO A 160 2.95 12.72 15.93
N GLN A 161 2.64 11.56 16.50
CA GLN A 161 2.04 11.43 17.82
C GLN A 161 3.07 11.05 18.87
N TRP A 162 3.94 10.11 18.55
CA TRP A 162 5.02 9.69 19.43
C TRP A 162 6.15 9.04 18.63
N HIS A 163 7.33 9.01 19.24
CA HIS A 163 8.54 8.37 18.73
C HIS A 163 9.17 7.50 19.82
N ASN A 164 9.80 6.40 19.43
CA ASN A 164 10.51 5.51 20.34
C ASN A 164 11.83 5.05 19.73
N ASP A 165 12.94 5.51 20.32
CA ASP A 165 14.32 5.17 19.93
C ASP A 165 14.69 3.73 20.32
N ASP A 166 14.02 3.11 21.31
CA ASP A 166 14.28 1.72 21.72
C ASP A 166 13.90 0.69 20.63
N ALA A 167 13.29 1.16 19.53
CA ALA A 167 12.94 0.33 18.39
C ALA A 167 14.13 -0.02 17.48
N VAL A 168 15.32 0.47 17.76
CA VAL A 168 16.53 0.19 16.99
C VAL A 168 16.78 -1.31 16.88
N GLY A 169 17.00 -1.78 15.64
CA GLY A 169 17.20 -3.20 15.34
C GLY A 169 15.92 -4.02 15.10
N ALA A 170 14.75 -3.40 15.24
CA ALA A 170 13.52 -4.01 14.75
C ALA A 170 13.57 -4.19 13.23
N ARG A 171 12.94 -5.26 12.73
CA ARG A 171 12.91 -5.59 11.31
C ARG A 171 11.55 -5.39 10.67
N ARG A 172 10.50 -5.46 11.48
CA ARG A 172 9.12 -5.27 11.04
C ARG A 172 8.35 -4.55 12.13
N VAL A 173 7.35 -3.84 11.71
CA VAL A 173 6.36 -3.17 12.56
C VAL A 173 4.97 -3.66 12.15
N LEU A 174 4.10 -3.85 13.13
CA LEU A 174 2.67 -4.13 12.95
C LEU A 174 1.89 -3.13 13.81
N MET A 175 0.72 -2.75 13.36
CA MET A 175 -0.16 -1.82 14.07
C MET A 175 -1.59 -2.35 14.06
N THR A 176 -2.22 -2.36 15.23
CA THR A 176 -3.63 -2.75 15.38
C THR A 176 -4.56 -1.55 15.28
N ASP A 177 -5.85 -1.78 15.11
CA ASP A 177 -6.85 -0.71 14.96
C ASP A 177 -7.06 0.14 16.23
N ASP A 178 -6.64 -0.35 17.39
CA ASP A 178 -6.59 0.42 18.64
C ASP A 178 -5.32 1.27 18.79
N GLY A 179 -4.42 1.23 17.78
CA GLY A 179 -3.17 1.99 17.77
C GLY A 179 -2.00 1.30 18.48
N THR A 180 -2.16 0.06 18.96
CA THR A 180 -1.04 -0.69 19.55
C THR A 180 -0.03 -1.07 18.48
N VAL A 181 1.25 -0.81 18.74
CA VAL A 181 2.36 -1.12 17.83
C VAL A 181 3.18 -2.28 18.36
N PHE A 182 3.41 -3.27 17.50
CA PHE A 182 4.27 -4.42 17.77
C PHE A 182 5.52 -4.36 16.91
N LEU A 183 6.66 -4.60 17.53
CA LEU A 183 7.97 -4.64 16.89
C LEU A 183 8.50 -6.06 16.87
N LEU A 184 8.98 -6.50 15.70
CA LEU A 184 9.58 -7.81 15.50
C LEU A 184 11.08 -7.66 15.30
N TYR A 185 11.84 -8.34 16.14
CA TYR A 185 13.31 -8.38 16.11
C TYR A 185 13.79 -9.75 15.63
N ASN A 186 14.89 -9.77 14.87
CA ASN A 186 15.62 -11.02 14.64
C ASN A 186 16.28 -11.45 15.93
N ARG A 187 15.66 -12.35 16.68
CA ARG A 187 16.36 -13.10 17.73
C ARG A 187 16.96 -14.34 17.09
N ASN A 188 18.26 -14.38 16.94
CA ASN A 188 18.95 -15.63 16.76
C ASN A 188 18.65 -16.46 18.01
N ALA A 189 17.79 -17.47 17.86
CA ALA A 189 17.72 -18.53 18.86
C ALA A 189 19.11 -19.18 18.90
N ARG A 190 19.85 -19.00 19.99
CA ARG A 190 21.01 -19.78 20.33
C ARG A 190 20.57 -21.00 21.10
#